data_bae93ad8c7252de372f1db5ac1ac1929
#
_entry.id   bae93ad8c7252de372f1db5ac1ac1929
#
_cell.length_a   1.000
_cell.length_b   1.000
_cell.length_c   1.000
_cell.angle_alpha   90.00
_cell.angle_beta   90.00
_cell.angle_gamma   90.00
#
_symmetry.space_group_name_H-M   'P 1'
#
loop_
_entity.id
_entity.type
_entity.pdbx_description
1 polymer ?
#
loop_
_entity_poly.entity_id
_entity_poly.type
_entity_poly.pdbx_seq_one_letter_code
_entity_poly.pdbx_strand_id
1 'polypeptide(L)'
;MADTKTIGYSSAISINPHQTLDLLLSVDLLLVTNSSSLMVTVLNRETKLKYSLHYLPADLVLSVQDTNIYYGMGRLSLNRWRHLTRDLHIDVQKAIVFGSKHSPIKVRRTDLEILTISLLGIGFYDNITLSTSEHLAHFYDAAEWLVHNQDPQTGGWRNPVRRSLNGFDELKPGWISAMGQGHAISVLARAYWHSGGDERYLEAAVAALQPYKILSRDGGVLAQFMDKYYWYEEYPTSPPSFVLNGFVYSLLGLYDLNNTAPSRIACEASNLFIQGMHSLKQMLLLYDTGSGTTYDLRHLSLGIAPNLARWDYHATHVNQLLLLATIDDDPLLTQTAERWKGYMFGKRAKHN
;
A
#
# COMPACT_ATOMS: atom_id res chain seq x y z
N MET A 1 10.21 16.69 30.21
CA MET A 1 11.43 17.35 29.69
C MET A 1 12.46 16.28 29.47
N ALA A 2 12.72 15.94 28.22
CA ALA A 2 13.72 14.93 27.88
C ALA A 2 15.11 15.56 28.06
N ASP A 3 16.00 14.88 28.78
CA ASP A 3 17.38 15.31 28.98
C ASP A 3 18.13 15.31 27.66
N THR A 4 18.36 16.49 27.11
CA THR A 4 19.23 16.67 25.94
C THR A 4 20.66 16.34 26.34
N LYS A 5 21.17 15.16 25.99
CA LYS A 5 22.54 14.76 26.30
C LYS A 5 23.52 15.37 25.31
N THR A 6 24.27 16.38 25.81
CA THR A 6 25.46 16.92 25.13
C THR A 6 26.62 15.96 25.29
N ILE A 7 27.19 15.46 24.19
CA ILE A 7 28.38 14.58 24.28
C ILE A 7 29.45 15.07 23.32
N GLY A 8 30.49 15.57 23.91
CA GLY A 8 31.79 15.78 23.24
C GLY A 8 32.58 14.46 23.26
N TYR A 9 33.10 14.05 22.07
CA TYR A 9 33.97 12.89 21.84
C TYR A 9 33.32 11.50 22.04
N SER A 10 32.99 10.84 20.93
CA SER A 10 32.57 9.44 20.73
C SER A 10 31.83 8.79 21.92
N SER A 11 30.53 8.94 21.99
CA SER A 11 29.70 8.16 22.89
C SER A 11 29.01 7.04 22.11
N ALA A 12 29.22 5.81 22.54
CA ALA A 12 28.48 4.67 22.04
C ALA A 12 27.26 4.41 22.91
N ILE A 13 26.09 4.27 22.29
CA ILE A 13 24.89 3.77 22.94
C ILE A 13 24.87 2.27 22.74
N SER A 14 24.90 1.52 23.85
CA SER A 14 24.75 0.06 23.77
C SER A 14 23.26 -0.30 23.66
N ILE A 15 22.88 -0.97 22.57
CA ILE A 15 21.52 -1.45 22.34
C ILE A 15 21.47 -2.95 22.67
N ASN A 16 20.33 -3.38 23.24
CA ASN A 16 20.11 -4.77 23.59
C ASN A 16 20.14 -5.66 22.32
N PRO A 17 21.06 -6.63 22.22
CA PRO A 17 21.27 -7.44 21.01
C PRO A 17 20.11 -8.36 20.63
N HIS A 18 19.04 -8.44 21.42
CA HIS A 18 17.90 -9.32 21.13
C HIS A 18 16.81 -8.69 20.26
N GLN A 19 16.93 -7.42 19.87
CA GLN A 19 15.94 -6.71 19.06
C GLN A 19 16.30 -6.73 17.56
N THR A 20 16.27 -7.89 16.94
CA THR A 20 16.62 -8.05 15.51
C THR A 20 15.57 -7.54 14.55
N LEU A 21 14.33 -7.30 15.00
CA LEU A 21 13.25 -6.80 14.15
C LEU A 21 13.09 -5.28 14.21
N ASP A 22 13.68 -4.63 15.21
CA ASP A 22 13.60 -3.18 15.41
C ASP A 22 14.72 -2.47 14.61
N LEU A 23 14.64 -2.57 13.29
CA LEU A 23 15.65 -2.04 12.35
C LEU A 23 15.29 -0.66 11.77
N LEU A 24 14.19 -0.07 12.21
CA LEU A 24 13.85 1.30 11.87
C LEU A 24 14.38 2.25 12.94
N LEU A 25 15.39 3.01 12.59
CA LEU A 25 15.98 4.04 13.44
C LEU A 25 15.31 5.38 13.16
N SER A 26 14.85 6.05 14.23
CA SER A 26 14.40 7.44 14.19
C SER A 26 15.17 8.22 15.26
N VAL A 27 15.68 9.40 14.90
CA VAL A 27 16.50 10.24 15.80
C VAL A 27 16.46 11.70 15.37
N ASP A 28 16.40 12.61 16.32
CA ASP A 28 16.69 14.01 16.09
C ASP A 28 18.19 14.23 16.24
N LEU A 29 18.85 14.77 15.21
CA LEU A 29 20.30 14.83 15.10
C LEU A 29 20.78 16.24 14.72
N LEU A 30 21.81 16.74 15.41
CA LEU A 30 22.54 17.94 15.06
C LEU A 30 24.02 17.61 15.00
N LEU A 31 24.62 17.70 13.82
CA LEU A 31 26.06 17.52 13.60
C LEU A 31 26.74 18.88 13.45
N VAL A 32 27.84 19.10 14.22
CA VAL A 32 28.50 20.39 14.30
C VAL A 32 29.66 20.54 13.31
N THR A 33 30.32 19.44 12.95
CA THR A 33 31.48 19.47 12.05
C THR A 33 31.27 18.56 10.84
N ASN A 34 31.96 18.84 9.72
CA ASN A 34 31.91 18.01 8.52
C ASN A 34 32.45 16.58 8.75
N SER A 35 33.24 16.37 9.79
CA SER A 35 33.77 15.05 10.17
C SER A 35 32.86 14.31 11.15
N SER A 36 31.78 14.94 11.61
CA SER A 36 30.80 14.31 12.50
C SER A 36 29.89 13.37 11.73
N SER A 37 29.50 12.26 12.36
CA SER A 37 28.51 11.35 11.81
C SER A 37 27.78 10.57 12.89
N LEU A 38 26.54 10.19 12.61
CA LEU A 38 25.87 9.12 13.35
C LEU A 38 26.27 7.79 12.70
N MET A 39 26.90 6.90 13.47
CA MET A 39 27.30 5.58 13.02
C MET A 39 26.44 4.50 13.66
N VAL A 40 25.93 3.59 12.85
CA VAL A 40 25.19 2.40 13.31
C VAL A 40 25.92 1.15 12.83
N THR A 41 26.36 0.32 13.79
CA THR A 41 27.00 -0.97 13.46
C THR A 41 25.95 -2.07 13.48
N VAL A 42 25.83 -2.77 12.35
CA VAL A 42 24.87 -3.86 12.14
C VAL A 42 25.63 -5.15 11.81
N LEU A 43 25.33 -6.22 12.52
CA LEU A 43 25.85 -7.57 12.28
C LEU A 43 24.88 -8.35 11.39
N ASN A 44 25.38 -8.92 10.31
CA ASN A 44 24.69 -9.98 9.61
C ASN A 44 25.05 -11.32 10.27
N ARG A 45 24.06 -11.95 10.92
CA ARG A 45 24.25 -13.21 11.68
C ARG A 45 24.58 -14.41 10.80
N GLU A 46 24.12 -14.41 9.55
CA GLU A 46 24.38 -15.48 8.60
C GLU A 46 25.83 -15.43 8.10
N THR A 47 26.26 -14.27 7.58
CA THR A 47 27.60 -14.09 6.99
C THR A 47 28.68 -13.72 8.02
N LYS A 48 28.29 -13.36 9.25
CA LYS A 48 29.16 -12.83 10.33
C LYS A 48 29.83 -11.49 9.98
N LEU A 49 29.42 -10.84 8.89
CA LEU A 49 29.95 -9.54 8.50
C LEU A 49 29.31 -8.42 9.37
N LYS A 50 30.15 -7.44 9.74
CA LYS A 50 29.71 -6.24 10.43
C LYS A 50 29.71 -5.08 9.44
N TYR A 51 28.58 -4.43 9.27
CA TYR A 51 28.42 -3.22 8.45
C TYR A 51 28.38 -2.00 9.35
N SER A 52 29.13 -0.95 9.01
CA SER A 52 29.10 0.34 9.67
C SER A 52 28.41 1.36 8.77
N LEU A 53 27.19 1.74 9.13
CA LEU A 53 26.37 2.75 8.43
C LEU A 53 26.70 4.12 9.01
N HIS A 54 27.23 5.04 8.20
CA HIS A 54 27.56 6.40 8.59
C HIS A 54 26.62 7.39 7.93
N TYR A 55 25.90 8.17 8.74
CA TYR A 55 25.06 9.28 8.28
C TYR A 55 25.79 10.59 8.58
N LEU A 56 26.17 11.34 7.54
CA LEU A 56 27.06 12.48 7.66
C LEU A 56 26.55 13.71 6.87
N PRO A 57 26.97 14.96 7.28
CA PRO A 57 26.51 16.19 6.65
C PRO A 57 27.31 16.47 5.37
N ALA A 58 27.18 15.60 4.36
CA ALA A 58 27.86 15.72 3.07
C ALA A 58 26.88 15.61 1.91
N ASP A 59 27.23 16.23 0.80
CA ASP A 59 26.49 16.15 -0.46
C ASP A 59 26.92 14.91 -1.24
N LEU A 60 26.61 13.75 -0.69
CA LEU A 60 26.81 12.46 -1.33
C LEU A 60 25.51 11.63 -1.18
N VAL A 61 25.26 10.73 -2.11
CA VAL A 61 24.07 9.85 -2.01
C VAL A 61 24.43 8.59 -1.24
N LEU A 62 25.44 7.87 -1.71
CA LEU A 62 25.90 6.61 -1.14
C LEU A 62 27.36 6.38 -1.57
N SER A 63 28.20 5.98 -0.62
CA SER A 63 29.54 5.47 -0.87
C SER A 63 29.77 4.22 -0.05
N VAL A 64 30.39 3.22 -0.63
CA VAL A 64 30.68 1.94 0.02
C VAL A 64 32.18 1.67 -0.07
N GLN A 65 32.79 1.44 1.08
CA GLN A 65 34.21 1.07 1.21
C GLN A 65 34.27 -0.20 2.08
N ASP A 66 34.34 -1.34 1.45
CA ASP A 66 34.24 -2.65 2.08
C ASP A 66 32.90 -2.79 2.86
N THR A 67 32.96 -2.82 4.18
CA THR A 67 31.79 -2.88 5.06
C THR A 67 31.39 -1.51 5.67
N ASN A 68 32.14 -0.45 5.33
CA ASN A 68 31.78 0.92 5.73
C ASN A 68 30.89 1.56 4.66
N ILE A 69 29.75 2.04 5.08
CA ILE A 69 28.67 2.54 4.22
C ILE A 69 28.38 3.97 4.63
N TYR A 70 28.48 4.91 3.70
CA TYR A 70 28.33 6.34 3.95
C TYR A 70 27.14 6.89 3.22
N TYR A 71 26.20 7.47 3.98
CA TYR A 71 25.02 8.16 3.48
C TYR A 71 25.12 9.66 3.80
N GLY A 72 25.02 10.49 2.78
CA GLY A 72 24.98 11.93 2.94
C GLY A 72 23.59 12.44 3.28
N MET A 73 23.51 13.37 4.23
CA MET A 73 22.28 14.08 4.61
C MET A 73 22.21 15.48 3.97
N GLY A 74 23.17 15.83 3.12
CA GLY A 74 23.35 17.17 2.57
C GLY A 74 24.10 18.12 3.51
N ARG A 75 24.96 19.00 2.95
CA ARG A 75 25.74 19.98 3.73
C ARG A 75 24.88 20.97 4.52
N LEU A 76 23.65 21.23 4.06
CA LEU A 76 22.70 22.09 4.75
C LEU A 76 22.17 21.49 6.07
N SER A 77 22.48 20.23 6.39
CA SER A 77 22.18 19.61 7.68
C SER A 77 23.15 20.03 8.78
N LEU A 78 24.30 20.59 8.44
CA LEU A 78 25.32 21.02 9.41
C LEU A 78 24.78 22.14 10.31
N ASN A 79 25.04 22.04 11.61
CA ASN A 79 24.60 22.97 12.64
C ASN A 79 23.08 23.23 12.68
N ARG A 80 22.30 22.24 12.26
CA ARG A 80 20.84 22.31 12.32
C ARG A 80 20.28 21.00 12.83
N TRP A 81 19.29 21.08 13.69
CA TRP A 81 18.50 19.92 14.06
C TRP A 81 17.79 19.34 12.83
N ARG A 82 17.93 18.04 12.63
CA ARG A 82 17.28 17.27 11.58
C ARG A 82 16.68 16.02 12.19
N HIS A 83 15.45 15.76 11.85
CA HIS A 83 14.84 14.45 12.07
C HIS A 83 15.36 13.49 11.00
N LEU A 84 15.98 12.40 11.44
CA LEU A 84 16.51 11.34 10.59
C LEU A 84 15.75 10.04 10.87
N THR A 85 15.12 9.50 9.84
CA THR A 85 14.52 8.16 9.87
C THR A 85 15.16 7.27 8.83
N ARG A 86 15.64 6.10 9.25
CA ARG A 86 16.35 5.14 8.39
C ARG A 86 15.89 3.72 8.63
N ASP A 87 15.54 3.01 7.55
CA ASP A 87 15.41 1.56 7.59
C ASP A 87 16.79 0.93 7.36
N LEU A 88 17.40 0.46 8.43
CA LEU A 88 18.76 -0.06 8.43
C LEU A 88 18.91 -1.32 7.56
N HIS A 89 17.86 -2.13 7.44
CA HIS A 89 17.87 -3.27 6.53
C HIS A 89 17.94 -2.83 5.07
N ILE A 90 17.13 -1.82 4.68
CA ILE A 90 17.16 -1.28 3.32
C ILE A 90 18.51 -0.63 3.02
N ASP A 91 19.08 0.08 3.99
CA ASP A 91 20.37 0.74 3.82
C ASP A 91 21.52 -0.27 3.63
N VAL A 92 21.56 -1.35 4.42
CA VAL A 92 22.53 -2.45 4.22
C VAL A 92 22.29 -3.13 2.86
N GLN A 93 21.04 -3.44 2.50
CA GLN A 93 20.74 -4.10 1.23
C GLN A 93 21.14 -3.26 0.02
N LYS A 94 20.88 -1.94 0.05
CA LYS A 94 21.30 -1.01 -1.02
C LYS A 94 22.81 -0.96 -1.15
N ALA A 95 23.56 -0.95 -0.05
CA ALA A 95 25.01 -0.92 -0.06
C ALA A 95 25.59 -2.22 -0.65
N ILE A 96 25.04 -3.38 -0.31
CA ILE A 96 25.45 -4.66 -0.88
C ILE A 96 25.22 -4.68 -2.39
N VAL A 97 24.05 -4.21 -2.85
CA VAL A 97 23.73 -4.10 -4.28
C VAL A 97 24.69 -3.14 -4.99
N PHE A 98 24.96 -1.99 -4.38
CA PHE A 98 25.84 -0.95 -4.95
C PHE A 98 27.32 -1.39 -5.01
N GLY A 99 27.80 -2.10 -3.99
CA GLY A 99 29.18 -2.59 -3.90
C GLY A 99 29.45 -3.91 -4.66
N SER A 100 28.41 -4.61 -5.12
CA SER A 100 28.53 -5.93 -5.76
C SER A 100 28.69 -5.81 -7.27
N LYS A 101 29.71 -6.50 -7.82
CA LYS A 101 29.89 -6.70 -9.28
C LYS A 101 29.11 -7.91 -9.82
N HIS A 102 28.54 -8.74 -8.95
CA HIS A 102 27.77 -9.94 -9.28
C HIS A 102 26.35 -9.85 -8.71
N SER A 103 25.49 -10.83 -9.00
CA SER A 103 24.11 -10.86 -8.50
C SER A 103 24.07 -10.65 -6.99
N PRO A 104 23.38 -9.61 -6.49
CA PRO A 104 23.42 -9.24 -5.09
C PRO A 104 22.74 -10.31 -4.23
N ILE A 105 23.41 -10.72 -3.14
CA ILE A 105 22.81 -11.59 -2.14
C ILE A 105 21.69 -10.80 -1.42
N LYS A 106 20.50 -11.37 -1.35
CA LYS A 106 19.40 -10.79 -0.60
C LYS A 106 19.59 -11.07 0.89
N VAL A 107 19.73 -10.01 1.68
CA VAL A 107 19.80 -10.10 3.14
C VAL A 107 18.37 -10.12 3.70
N ARG A 108 18.06 -11.05 4.60
CA ARG A 108 16.79 -11.07 5.30
C ARG A 108 16.84 -10.11 6.51
N ARG A 109 15.71 -9.48 6.80
CA ARG A 109 15.59 -8.60 7.99
C ARG A 109 15.95 -9.35 9.29
N THR A 110 15.55 -10.61 9.41
CA THR A 110 15.82 -11.47 10.55
C THR A 110 17.29 -11.82 10.76
N ASP A 111 18.14 -11.64 9.74
CA ASP A 111 19.55 -11.94 9.81
C ASP A 111 20.38 -10.75 10.34
N LEU A 112 19.77 -9.59 10.49
CA LEU A 112 20.44 -8.38 10.94
C LEU A 112 20.22 -8.11 12.42
N GLU A 113 21.27 -7.65 13.07
CA GLU A 113 21.29 -7.27 14.49
C GLU A 113 22.04 -5.97 14.67
N ILE A 114 21.45 -4.99 15.38
CA ILE A 114 22.12 -3.75 15.72
C ILE A 114 23.05 -4.00 16.90
N LEU A 115 24.33 -3.74 16.72
CA LEU A 115 25.34 -3.86 17.77
C LEU A 115 25.50 -2.57 18.55
N THR A 116 25.67 -1.44 17.83
CA THR A 116 25.90 -0.13 18.47
C THR A 116 25.31 0.99 17.62
N ILE A 117 24.92 2.06 18.30
CA ILE A 117 24.71 3.39 17.70
C ILE A 117 25.69 4.33 18.36
N SER A 118 26.46 5.07 17.57
CA SER A 118 27.53 5.94 18.06
C SER A 118 27.49 7.28 17.35
N LEU A 119 27.67 8.36 18.11
CA LEU A 119 27.93 9.68 17.55
C LEU A 119 29.45 9.87 17.43
N LEU A 120 29.94 10.04 16.22
CA LEU A 120 31.36 10.33 15.95
C LEU A 120 31.55 11.82 15.71
N GLY A 121 32.61 12.40 16.28
CA GLY A 121 32.89 13.85 16.21
C GLY A 121 32.02 14.66 17.18
N ILE A 122 31.62 15.85 16.79
CA ILE A 122 30.89 16.81 17.65
C ILE A 122 29.46 16.93 17.16
N GLY A 123 28.49 16.69 18.06
CA GLY A 123 27.06 16.78 17.75
C GLY A 123 26.18 16.51 18.94
N PHE A 124 24.90 16.53 18.69
CA PHE A 124 23.85 16.27 19.67
C PHE A 124 22.79 15.33 19.03
N TYR A 125 22.16 14.52 19.83
CA TYR A 125 21.01 13.72 19.43
C TYR A 125 19.93 13.75 20.49
N ASP A 126 18.68 13.58 20.05
CA ASP A 126 17.50 13.48 20.91
C ASP A 126 16.50 12.52 20.29
N ASN A 127 15.48 12.10 21.05
CA ASN A 127 14.35 11.27 20.60
C ASN A 127 14.78 10.01 19.81
N ILE A 128 15.88 9.38 20.22
CA ILE A 128 16.34 8.16 19.55
C ILE A 128 15.40 7.00 19.84
N THR A 129 14.88 6.39 18.79
CA THR A 129 13.99 5.23 18.87
C THR A 129 14.39 4.17 17.86
N LEU A 130 14.16 2.93 18.23
CA LEU A 130 14.18 1.77 17.33
C LEU A 130 12.79 1.17 17.30
N SER A 131 12.31 0.85 16.12
CA SER A 131 11.00 0.23 15.93
C SER A 131 11.03 -0.80 14.83
N THR A 132 10.01 -1.66 14.80
CA THR A 132 9.84 -2.65 13.73
C THR A 132 9.38 -2.01 12.43
N SER A 133 8.60 -0.91 12.52
CA SER A 133 8.01 -0.26 11.35
C SER A 133 7.38 1.10 11.73
N GLU A 134 7.68 2.15 10.96
CA GLU A 134 6.85 3.36 10.93
C GLU A 134 5.50 3.11 10.22
N HIS A 135 5.41 2.04 9.45
CA HIS A 135 4.21 1.73 8.69
C HIS A 135 2.97 1.60 9.58
N LEU A 136 3.13 1.19 10.83
CA LEU A 136 2.01 1.10 11.78
C LEU A 136 1.47 2.49 12.14
N ALA A 137 2.35 3.46 12.41
CA ALA A 137 1.93 4.83 12.68
C ALA A 137 1.20 5.43 11.47
N HIS A 138 1.79 5.34 10.27
CA HIS A 138 1.15 5.80 9.04
C HIS A 138 -0.15 5.07 8.71
N PHE A 139 -0.25 3.79 9.07
CA PHE A 139 -1.48 3.04 8.91
C PHE A 139 -2.60 3.62 9.78
N TYR A 140 -2.31 3.91 11.06
CA TYR A 140 -3.31 4.53 11.94
C TYR A 140 -3.59 5.98 11.56
N ASP A 141 -2.60 6.76 11.12
CA ASP A 141 -2.82 8.11 10.60
C ASP A 141 -3.81 8.09 9.42
N ALA A 142 -3.64 7.14 8.52
CA ALA A 142 -4.56 6.96 7.40
C ALA A 142 -5.96 6.52 7.86
N ALA A 143 -6.06 5.60 8.82
CA ALA A 143 -7.33 5.16 9.38
C ALA A 143 -8.07 6.30 10.10
N GLU A 144 -7.36 7.08 10.92
CA GLU A 144 -7.92 8.27 11.57
C GLU A 144 -8.37 9.32 10.55
N TRP A 145 -7.57 9.54 9.50
CA TRP A 145 -7.99 10.45 8.42
C TRP A 145 -9.30 9.99 7.78
N LEU A 146 -9.44 8.69 7.53
CA LEU A 146 -10.68 8.14 6.96
C LEU A 146 -11.88 8.37 7.88
N VAL A 147 -11.73 8.13 9.19
CA VAL A 147 -12.81 8.39 10.16
C VAL A 147 -13.21 9.87 10.17
N HIS A 148 -12.24 10.78 10.22
CA HIS A 148 -12.51 12.21 10.33
C HIS A 148 -13.05 12.86 9.04
N ASN A 149 -12.73 12.31 7.87
CA ASN A 149 -13.08 12.88 6.57
C ASN A 149 -14.22 12.13 5.85
N GLN A 150 -14.87 11.18 6.53
CA GLN A 150 -16.04 10.51 5.99
C GLN A 150 -17.23 11.48 5.96
N ASP A 151 -17.95 11.52 4.85
CA ASP A 151 -19.20 12.30 4.74
C ASP A 151 -20.29 11.61 5.59
N PRO A 152 -20.78 12.25 6.66
CA PRO A 152 -21.72 11.62 7.58
C PRO A 152 -23.11 11.38 6.96
N GLN A 153 -23.46 12.07 5.88
CA GLN A 153 -24.74 11.91 5.19
C GLN A 153 -24.75 10.72 4.25
N THR A 154 -23.63 10.46 3.59
CA THR A 154 -23.52 9.43 2.55
C THR A 154 -22.70 8.21 2.99
N GLY A 155 -21.92 8.32 4.05
CA GLY A 155 -20.96 7.29 4.46
C GLY A 155 -19.77 7.16 3.51
N GLY A 156 -19.62 8.06 2.53
CA GLY A 156 -18.63 7.99 1.48
C GLY A 156 -17.47 8.97 1.66
N TRP A 157 -16.42 8.78 0.85
CA TRP A 157 -15.34 9.74 0.69
C TRP A 157 -15.45 10.38 -0.69
N ARG A 158 -15.73 11.68 -0.71
CA ARG A 158 -15.93 12.43 -1.94
C ARG A 158 -14.60 12.77 -2.61
N ASN A 159 -14.50 12.47 -3.90
CA ASN A 159 -13.34 12.87 -4.70
C ASN A 159 -13.41 14.37 -4.99
N PRO A 160 -12.39 15.17 -4.61
CA PRO A 160 -12.39 16.62 -4.80
C PRO A 160 -11.97 17.05 -6.21
N VAL A 161 -11.70 16.09 -7.11
CA VAL A 161 -11.18 16.35 -8.45
C VAL A 161 -12.20 16.02 -9.55
N ARG A 162 -12.09 16.71 -10.68
CA ARG A 162 -12.80 16.35 -11.90
C ARG A 162 -12.20 15.08 -12.52
N ARG A 163 -13.03 14.26 -13.15
CA ARG A 163 -12.58 13.10 -13.89
C ARG A 163 -13.26 13.00 -15.24
N SER A 164 -12.47 13.06 -16.30
CA SER A 164 -12.95 12.83 -17.67
C SER A 164 -12.57 11.41 -18.10
N LEU A 165 -13.54 10.67 -18.60
CA LEU A 165 -13.36 9.38 -19.24
C LEU A 165 -13.84 9.50 -20.68
N ASN A 166 -13.05 8.96 -21.62
CA ASN A 166 -13.37 9.06 -23.04
C ASN A 166 -14.74 8.43 -23.33
N GLY A 167 -15.62 9.22 -23.94
CA GLY A 167 -16.98 8.84 -24.30
C GLY A 167 -18.04 9.08 -23.23
N PHE A 168 -17.66 9.46 -22.01
CA PHE A 168 -18.57 9.76 -20.91
C PHE A 168 -18.57 11.24 -20.57
N ASP A 169 -19.64 11.69 -19.93
CA ASP A 169 -19.69 13.01 -19.33
C ASP A 169 -18.67 13.16 -18.21
N GLU A 170 -18.13 14.36 -18.03
CA GLU A 170 -17.17 14.65 -16.98
C GLU A 170 -17.80 14.51 -15.60
N LEU A 171 -17.18 13.70 -14.73
CA LEU A 171 -17.53 13.63 -13.32
C LEU A 171 -17.04 14.91 -12.61
N LYS A 172 -17.99 15.69 -12.09
CA LYS A 172 -17.69 16.89 -11.30
C LYS A 172 -17.20 16.54 -9.91
N PRO A 173 -16.38 17.39 -9.23
CA PRO A 173 -15.97 17.14 -7.84
C PRO A 173 -17.14 16.79 -6.95
N GLY A 174 -16.90 15.86 -6.01
CA GLY A 174 -17.92 15.35 -5.09
C GLY A 174 -18.44 13.94 -5.40
N TRP A 175 -17.97 13.31 -6.49
CA TRP A 175 -18.32 11.91 -6.79
C TRP A 175 -17.65 10.91 -5.86
N ILE A 176 -18.29 9.76 -5.65
CA ILE A 176 -17.81 8.65 -4.81
C ILE A 176 -17.32 7.53 -5.71
N SER A 177 -16.20 6.88 -5.34
CA SER A 177 -15.61 5.75 -6.06
C SER A 177 -15.83 4.46 -5.28
N ALA A 178 -16.36 3.41 -5.89
CA ALA A 178 -16.45 2.10 -5.26
C ALA A 178 -15.06 1.54 -4.91
N MET A 179 -14.06 1.78 -5.74
CA MET A 179 -12.67 1.41 -5.43
C MET A 179 -12.18 2.13 -4.18
N GLY A 180 -12.41 3.45 -4.09
CA GLY A 180 -12.06 4.24 -2.91
C GLY A 180 -12.77 3.76 -1.65
N GLN A 181 -14.07 3.48 -1.74
CA GLN A 181 -14.85 2.90 -0.64
C GLN A 181 -14.27 1.54 -0.20
N GLY A 182 -13.99 0.65 -1.14
CA GLY A 182 -13.43 -0.68 -0.85
C GLY A 182 -12.07 -0.61 -0.15
N HIS A 183 -11.17 0.25 -0.61
CA HIS A 183 -9.89 0.47 0.06
C HIS A 183 -10.05 1.05 1.47
N ALA A 184 -10.92 2.04 1.63
CA ALA A 184 -11.20 2.64 2.93
C ALA A 184 -11.81 1.62 3.92
N ILE A 185 -12.81 0.85 3.50
CA ILE A 185 -13.39 -0.24 4.28
C ILE A 185 -12.31 -1.24 4.70
N SER A 186 -11.43 -1.65 3.77
CA SER A 186 -10.33 -2.57 4.03
C SER A 186 -9.36 -2.05 5.10
N VAL A 187 -8.97 -0.76 5.04
CA VAL A 187 -8.11 -0.12 6.05
C VAL A 187 -8.82 -0.08 7.41
N LEU A 188 -10.08 0.38 7.45
CA LEU A 188 -10.84 0.52 8.68
C LEU A 188 -11.14 -0.83 9.35
N ALA A 189 -11.47 -1.87 8.58
CA ALA A 189 -11.67 -3.23 9.09
C ALA A 189 -10.39 -3.77 9.74
N ARG A 190 -9.24 -3.58 9.11
CA ARG A 190 -7.94 -3.94 9.68
C ARG A 190 -7.58 -3.11 10.91
N ALA A 191 -7.90 -1.81 10.92
CA ALA A 191 -7.66 -0.94 12.08
C ALA A 191 -8.51 -1.38 13.27
N TYR A 192 -9.79 -1.70 13.06
CA TYR A 192 -10.67 -2.27 14.08
C TYR A 192 -10.09 -3.55 14.68
N TRP A 193 -9.69 -4.50 13.83
CA TRP A 193 -9.11 -5.76 14.29
C TRP A 193 -7.78 -5.57 15.04
N HIS A 194 -6.88 -4.76 14.49
CA HIS A 194 -5.54 -4.54 15.04
C HIS A 194 -5.54 -3.70 16.33
N SER A 195 -6.50 -2.79 16.49
CA SER A 195 -6.65 -1.98 17.71
C SER A 195 -7.25 -2.75 18.89
N GLY A 196 -7.68 -3.99 18.67
CA GLY A 196 -8.39 -4.79 19.67
C GLY A 196 -9.87 -4.41 19.80
N GLY A 197 -10.48 -3.80 18.78
CA GLY A 197 -11.90 -3.52 18.72
C GLY A 197 -12.29 -2.05 18.94
N ASP A 198 -11.50 -1.09 18.47
CA ASP A 198 -11.90 0.32 18.49
C ASP A 198 -13.11 0.53 17.56
N GLU A 199 -14.29 0.69 18.17
CA GLU A 199 -15.58 0.79 17.46
C GLU A 199 -15.66 1.95 16.46
N ARG A 200 -14.87 3.01 16.61
CA ARG A 200 -14.87 4.14 15.66
C ARG A 200 -14.52 3.69 14.25
N TYR A 201 -13.57 2.76 14.12
CA TYR A 201 -13.18 2.21 12.83
C TYR A 201 -14.28 1.33 12.24
N LEU A 202 -14.93 0.52 13.08
CA LEU A 202 -16.02 -0.34 12.65
C LEU A 202 -17.24 0.48 12.20
N GLU A 203 -17.64 1.48 12.98
CA GLU A 203 -18.76 2.38 12.65
C GLU A 203 -18.55 3.08 11.30
N ALA A 204 -17.33 3.61 11.06
CA ALA A 204 -16.99 4.23 9.80
C ALA A 204 -16.99 3.22 8.62
N ALA A 205 -16.48 2.00 8.83
CA ALA A 205 -16.51 0.94 7.81
C ALA A 205 -17.95 0.53 7.45
N VAL A 206 -18.83 0.45 8.43
CA VAL A 206 -20.26 0.12 8.25
C VAL A 206 -21.01 1.25 7.53
N ALA A 207 -20.77 2.50 7.91
CA ALA A 207 -21.36 3.66 7.23
C ALA A 207 -20.94 3.69 5.74
N ALA A 208 -19.74 3.25 5.42
CA ALA A 208 -19.20 3.16 4.06
C ALA A 208 -19.95 2.16 3.15
N LEU A 209 -20.83 1.32 3.68
CA LEU A 209 -21.68 0.42 2.89
C LEU A 209 -22.84 1.15 2.20
N GLN A 210 -23.21 2.35 2.65
CA GLN A 210 -24.36 3.08 2.10
C GLN A 210 -24.24 3.38 0.59
N PRO A 211 -23.11 3.88 0.07
CA PRO A 211 -22.98 4.14 -1.37
C PRO A 211 -23.19 2.92 -2.26
N TYR A 212 -22.93 1.71 -1.76
CA TYR A 212 -23.13 0.46 -2.51
C TYR A 212 -24.60 0.11 -2.75
N LYS A 213 -25.52 0.73 -2.00
CA LYS A 213 -26.97 0.50 -2.09
C LYS A 213 -27.69 1.56 -2.92
N ILE A 214 -27.00 2.63 -3.26
CA ILE A 214 -27.53 3.79 -3.98
C ILE A 214 -27.00 3.73 -5.42
N LEU A 215 -27.91 3.93 -6.38
CA LEU A 215 -27.52 3.94 -7.80
C LEU A 215 -26.50 5.05 -8.09
N SER A 216 -25.57 4.79 -9.01
CA SER A 216 -24.53 5.74 -9.40
C SER A 216 -25.10 7.06 -9.91
N ARG A 217 -26.22 7.02 -10.64
CA ARG A 217 -26.96 8.22 -11.09
C ARG A 217 -27.56 9.03 -9.95
N ASP A 218 -27.78 8.43 -8.78
CA ASP A 218 -28.38 9.06 -7.60
C ASP A 218 -27.31 9.40 -6.53
N GLY A 219 -26.03 9.38 -6.91
CA GLY A 219 -24.90 9.77 -6.06
C GLY A 219 -24.21 8.64 -5.30
N GLY A 220 -24.64 7.38 -5.50
CA GLY A 220 -23.97 6.19 -4.99
C GLY A 220 -22.97 5.60 -5.98
N VAL A 221 -22.70 4.29 -5.84
CA VAL A 221 -21.78 3.54 -6.70
C VAL A 221 -22.41 2.32 -7.35
N LEU A 222 -23.69 2.05 -7.07
CA LEU A 222 -24.39 0.88 -7.61
C LEU A 222 -24.78 1.10 -9.06
N ALA A 223 -24.42 0.14 -9.92
CA ALA A 223 -24.91 0.02 -11.29
C ALA A 223 -25.46 -1.38 -11.52
N GLN A 224 -26.18 -1.57 -12.62
CA GLN A 224 -26.72 -2.87 -13.04
C GLN A 224 -26.39 -3.12 -14.50
N PHE A 225 -25.81 -4.26 -14.79
CA PHE A 225 -25.66 -4.74 -16.17
C PHE A 225 -26.88 -5.59 -16.52
N MET A 226 -27.55 -5.26 -17.64
CA MET A 226 -28.78 -5.91 -18.11
C MET A 226 -29.90 -5.97 -17.06
N ASP A 227 -30.00 -4.96 -16.18
CA ASP A 227 -30.96 -4.85 -15.07
C ASP A 227 -30.95 -6.07 -14.12
N LYS A 228 -29.85 -6.81 -14.10
CA LYS A 228 -29.75 -8.08 -13.37
C LYS A 228 -28.49 -8.21 -12.53
N TYR A 229 -27.34 -7.84 -13.10
CA TYR A 229 -26.05 -8.06 -12.45
C TYR A 229 -25.57 -6.79 -11.80
N TYR A 230 -25.46 -6.79 -10.47
CA TYR A 230 -25.00 -5.66 -9.68
C TYR A 230 -23.51 -5.41 -9.88
N TRP A 231 -23.17 -4.14 -10.09
CA TRP A 231 -21.79 -3.69 -10.26
C TRP A 231 -21.53 -2.46 -9.40
N TYR A 232 -20.35 -2.35 -8.84
CA TYR A 232 -19.95 -1.20 -8.02
C TYR A 232 -18.96 -0.36 -8.81
N GLU A 233 -19.40 0.83 -9.23
CA GLU A 233 -18.68 1.69 -10.17
C GLU A 233 -17.47 2.35 -9.53
N GLU A 234 -16.27 2.12 -10.11
CA GLU A 234 -15.08 2.91 -9.79
C GLU A 234 -15.31 4.38 -10.14
N TYR A 235 -15.90 4.63 -11.30
CA TYR A 235 -16.34 5.93 -11.78
C TYR A 235 -17.85 5.90 -12.02
N PRO A 236 -18.66 6.64 -11.22
CA PRO A 236 -20.12 6.58 -11.32
C PRO A 236 -20.63 7.35 -12.56
N THR A 237 -20.26 6.88 -13.75
CA THR A 237 -20.66 7.47 -15.04
C THR A 237 -22.11 7.10 -15.39
N SER A 238 -22.69 7.85 -16.33
CA SER A 238 -23.97 7.54 -16.96
C SER A 238 -23.80 7.61 -18.48
N PRO A 239 -23.99 6.46 -19.19
CA PRO A 239 -24.24 5.11 -18.69
C PRO A 239 -23.05 4.55 -17.88
N PRO A 240 -23.22 3.40 -17.18
CA PRO A 240 -22.15 2.79 -16.39
C PRO A 240 -20.95 2.36 -17.23
N SER A 241 -19.74 2.48 -16.65
CA SER A 241 -18.48 2.14 -17.31
C SER A 241 -18.01 0.70 -17.08
N PHE A 242 -18.39 0.11 -15.97
CA PHE A 242 -18.06 -1.27 -15.57
C PHE A 242 -16.53 -1.52 -15.55
N VAL A 243 -15.78 -0.70 -14.80
CA VAL A 243 -14.33 -0.87 -14.64
C VAL A 243 -14.02 -2.11 -13.80
N LEU A 244 -13.17 -3.02 -14.31
CA LEU A 244 -12.93 -4.32 -13.68
C LEU A 244 -12.11 -4.22 -12.39
N ASN A 245 -10.92 -3.62 -12.45
CA ASN A 245 -10.01 -3.59 -11.29
C ASN A 245 -10.61 -2.86 -10.08
N GLY A 246 -11.29 -1.75 -10.31
CA GLY A 246 -11.94 -0.99 -9.23
C GLY A 246 -13.09 -1.75 -8.59
N PHE A 247 -13.85 -2.49 -9.39
CA PHE A 247 -14.89 -3.38 -8.89
C PHE A 247 -14.32 -4.48 -7.99
N VAL A 248 -13.23 -5.14 -8.41
CA VAL A 248 -12.60 -6.20 -7.59
C VAL A 248 -12.04 -5.63 -6.29
N TYR A 249 -11.42 -4.44 -6.31
CA TYR A 249 -10.98 -3.80 -5.06
C TYR A 249 -12.13 -3.48 -4.12
N SER A 250 -13.32 -3.13 -4.65
CA SER A 250 -14.49 -2.94 -3.82
C SER A 250 -14.95 -4.23 -3.14
N LEU A 251 -14.91 -5.36 -3.88
CA LEU A 251 -15.23 -6.68 -3.32
C LEU A 251 -14.27 -7.08 -2.19
N LEU A 252 -12.97 -6.83 -2.37
CA LEU A 252 -11.97 -7.14 -1.34
C LEU A 252 -12.23 -6.35 -0.05
N GLY A 253 -12.62 -5.08 -0.13
CA GLY A 253 -13.00 -4.30 1.04
C GLY A 253 -14.24 -4.87 1.75
N LEU A 254 -15.26 -5.26 1.01
CA LEU A 254 -16.45 -5.90 1.55
C LEU A 254 -16.13 -7.24 2.22
N TYR A 255 -15.24 -8.03 1.62
CA TYR A 255 -14.74 -9.28 2.19
C TYR A 255 -13.98 -9.06 3.50
N ASP A 256 -13.09 -8.08 3.55
CA ASP A 256 -12.33 -7.74 4.76
C ASP A 256 -13.27 -7.37 5.91
N LEU A 257 -14.28 -6.54 5.66
CA LEU A 257 -15.27 -6.16 6.67
C LEU A 257 -16.10 -7.36 7.13
N ASN A 258 -16.53 -8.21 6.20
CA ASN A 258 -17.26 -9.43 6.53
C ASN A 258 -16.50 -10.34 7.51
N ASN A 259 -15.16 -10.43 7.35
CA ASN A 259 -14.33 -11.31 8.17
C ASN A 259 -13.90 -10.70 9.51
N THR A 260 -13.99 -9.40 9.68
CA THR A 260 -13.54 -8.69 10.89
C THR A 260 -14.67 -8.21 11.78
N ALA A 261 -15.83 -7.90 11.19
CA ALA A 261 -16.97 -7.38 11.92
C ALA A 261 -17.71 -8.50 12.70
N PRO A 262 -18.38 -8.14 13.82
CA PRO A 262 -19.31 -9.05 14.50
C PRO A 262 -20.41 -9.54 13.55
N SER A 263 -20.84 -10.80 13.71
CA SER A 263 -21.73 -11.52 12.76
C SER A 263 -23.00 -10.73 12.35
N ARG A 264 -23.56 -9.93 13.26
CA ARG A 264 -24.75 -9.11 12.96
C ARG A 264 -24.48 -8.01 11.93
N ILE A 265 -23.27 -7.44 11.94
CA ILE A 265 -22.81 -6.37 11.03
C ILE A 265 -22.26 -6.97 9.76
N ALA A 266 -21.52 -8.07 9.88
CA ALA A 266 -20.91 -8.80 8.77
C ALA A 266 -21.93 -9.22 7.68
N CYS A 267 -23.19 -9.49 8.08
CA CYS A 267 -24.24 -9.96 7.15
C CYS A 267 -24.49 -9.00 5.98
N GLU A 268 -24.46 -7.68 6.20
CA GLU A 268 -24.69 -6.70 5.12
C GLU A 268 -23.50 -6.66 4.15
N ALA A 269 -22.27 -6.61 4.66
CA ALA A 269 -21.06 -6.67 3.84
C ALA A 269 -20.98 -7.99 3.06
N SER A 270 -21.33 -9.10 3.70
CA SER A 270 -21.42 -10.43 3.07
C SER A 270 -22.39 -10.46 1.91
N ASN A 271 -23.60 -9.92 2.07
CA ASN A 271 -24.61 -9.89 1.02
C ASN A 271 -24.12 -9.08 -0.20
N LEU A 272 -23.55 -7.91 0.02
CA LEU A 272 -22.97 -7.09 -1.05
C LEU A 272 -21.81 -7.81 -1.74
N PHE A 273 -20.93 -8.47 -0.99
CA PHE A 273 -19.84 -9.28 -1.53
C PHE A 273 -20.36 -10.43 -2.40
N ILE A 274 -21.30 -11.23 -1.90
CA ILE A 274 -21.88 -12.38 -2.62
C ILE A 274 -22.56 -11.94 -3.92
N GLN A 275 -23.35 -10.86 -3.87
CA GLN A 275 -23.99 -10.28 -5.05
C GLN A 275 -22.96 -9.83 -6.10
N GLY A 276 -21.92 -9.14 -5.65
CA GLY A 276 -20.83 -8.70 -6.52
C GLY A 276 -20.04 -9.86 -7.10
N MET A 277 -19.68 -10.89 -6.31
CA MET A 277 -19.01 -12.08 -6.80
C MET A 277 -19.84 -12.85 -7.82
N HIS A 278 -21.16 -12.95 -7.60
CA HIS A 278 -22.06 -13.52 -8.60
C HIS A 278 -21.98 -12.76 -9.92
N SER A 279 -22.06 -11.43 -9.87
CA SER A 279 -21.99 -10.59 -11.08
C SER A 279 -20.61 -10.69 -11.76
N LEU A 280 -19.53 -10.67 -11.00
CA LEU A 280 -18.17 -10.85 -11.53
C LEU A 280 -18.07 -12.13 -12.35
N LYS A 281 -18.49 -13.26 -11.77
CA LYS A 281 -18.41 -14.58 -12.44
C LYS A 281 -19.23 -14.62 -13.73
N GLN A 282 -20.39 -13.98 -13.76
CA GLN A 282 -21.24 -13.94 -14.98
C GLN A 282 -20.68 -13.01 -16.07
N MET A 283 -20.01 -11.91 -15.66
CA MET A 283 -19.54 -10.89 -16.60
C MET A 283 -18.06 -11.07 -17.00
N LEU A 284 -17.32 -11.97 -16.34
CA LEU A 284 -15.86 -12.08 -16.49
C LEU A 284 -15.42 -12.32 -17.94
N LEU A 285 -16.18 -13.10 -18.70
CA LEU A 285 -15.90 -13.38 -20.10
C LEU A 285 -15.97 -12.12 -21.00
N LEU A 286 -16.77 -11.12 -20.61
CA LEU A 286 -16.91 -9.87 -21.38
C LEU A 286 -15.61 -9.04 -21.38
N TYR A 287 -14.72 -9.29 -20.44
CA TYR A 287 -13.42 -8.61 -20.34
C TYR A 287 -12.30 -9.33 -21.09
N ASP A 288 -12.53 -10.57 -21.55
CA ASP A 288 -11.52 -11.37 -22.26
C ASP A 288 -11.46 -10.99 -23.75
N THR A 289 -10.29 -10.56 -24.22
CA THR A 289 -10.08 -10.21 -25.64
C THR A 289 -9.44 -11.35 -26.45
N GLY A 290 -9.17 -12.50 -25.81
CA GLY A 290 -8.42 -13.61 -26.41
C GLY A 290 -6.90 -13.38 -26.51
N SER A 291 -6.43 -12.18 -26.12
CA SER A 291 -5.00 -11.81 -26.15
C SER A 291 -4.60 -10.88 -25.00
N GLY A 292 -5.55 -10.49 -24.18
CA GLY A 292 -5.44 -9.59 -23.05
C GLY A 292 -6.82 -9.38 -22.43
N THR A 293 -7.02 -8.26 -21.78
CA THR A 293 -8.31 -7.88 -21.18
C THR A 293 -8.71 -6.47 -21.59
N THR A 294 -10.02 -6.17 -21.53
CA THR A 294 -10.50 -4.80 -21.54
C THR A 294 -10.39 -4.21 -20.12
N TYR A 295 -10.18 -2.92 -20.02
CA TYR A 295 -10.16 -2.18 -18.75
C TYR A 295 -11.58 -2.00 -18.18
N ASP A 296 -12.52 -1.71 -19.08
CA ASP A 296 -13.93 -1.45 -18.79
C ASP A 296 -14.82 -2.01 -19.93
N LEU A 297 -16.14 -1.89 -19.78
CA LEU A 297 -17.10 -2.33 -20.79
C LEU A 297 -17.75 -1.16 -21.54
N ARG A 298 -17.08 -0.01 -21.68
CA ARG A 298 -17.62 1.15 -22.43
C ARG A 298 -18.09 0.81 -23.83
N HIS A 299 -17.48 -0.17 -24.47
CA HIS A 299 -17.88 -0.61 -25.81
C HIS A 299 -19.31 -1.20 -25.84
N LEU A 300 -19.77 -1.78 -24.73
CA LEU A 300 -21.15 -2.24 -24.58
C LEU A 300 -22.09 -1.09 -24.20
N SER A 301 -21.64 -0.18 -23.33
CA SER A 301 -22.47 0.93 -22.84
C SER A 301 -22.63 2.05 -23.87
N LEU A 302 -21.61 2.33 -24.67
CA LEU A 302 -21.53 3.48 -25.59
C LEU A 302 -21.46 3.09 -27.08
N GLY A 303 -21.27 1.80 -27.40
CA GLY A 303 -21.08 1.35 -28.79
C GLY A 303 -19.79 1.86 -29.45
N ILE A 304 -18.77 2.22 -28.68
CA ILE A 304 -17.46 2.68 -29.16
C ILE A 304 -16.41 1.56 -29.07
N ALA A 305 -15.19 1.80 -29.56
CA ALA A 305 -14.12 0.81 -29.50
C ALA A 305 -13.80 0.38 -28.04
N PRO A 306 -13.50 -0.93 -27.80
CA PRO A 306 -13.11 -1.42 -26.50
C PRO A 306 -11.88 -0.68 -25.94
N ASN A 307 -11.89 -0.38 -24.66
CA ASN A 307 -10.76 0.17 -23.93
C ASN A 307 -9.87 -0.98 -23.45
N LEU A 308 -8.85 -1.32 -24.23
CA LEU A 308 -7.93 -2.40 -23.86
C LEU A 308 -7.11 -2.03 -22.63
N ALA A 309 -7.02 -2.95 -21.70
CA ALA A 309 -6.16 -2.80 -20.53
C ALA A 309 -4.69 -2.77 -20.98
N ARG A 310 -3.94 -1.76 -20.50
CA ARG A 310 -2.49 -1.76 -20.65
C ARG A 310 -1.91 -2.94 -19.88
N TRP A 311 -0.64 -3.25 -20.14
CA TRP A 311 0.00 -4.41 -19.54
C TRP A 311 -0.07 -4.44 -18.00
N ASP A 312 0.11 -3.29 -17.37
CA ASP A 312 0.03 -3.12 -15.92
C ASP A 312 -1.37 -3.41 -15.35
N TYR A 313 -2.43 -2.93 -16.01
CA TYR A 313 -3.82 -3.24 -15.62
C TYR A 313 -4.18 -4.69 -15.93
N HIS A 314 -3.70 -5.24 -17.05
CA HIS A 314 -3.91 -6.66 -17.33
C HIS A 314 -3.25 -7.54 -16.26
N ALA A 315 -2.01 -7.23 -15.84
CA ALA A 315 -1.34 -7.91 -14.74
C ALA A 315 -2.11 -7.77 -13.42
N THR A 316 -2.67 -6.58 -13.15
CA THR A 316 -3.54 -6.34 -11.98
C THR A 316 -4.77 -7.24 -12.00
N HIS A 317 -5.47 -7.35 -13.14
CA HIS A 317 -6.63 -8.24 -13.28
C HIS A 317 -6.27 -9.70 -12.98
N VAL A 318 -5.13 -10.18 -13.50
CA VAL A 318 -4.63 -11.55 -13.21
C VAL A 318 -4.41 -11.74 -11.72
N ASN A 319 -3.69 -10.82 -11.07
CA ASN A 319 -3.38 -10.91 -9.65
C ASN A 319 -4.64 -10.85 -8.78
N GLN A 320 -5.59 -9.99 -9.14
CA GLN A 320 -6.87 -9.86 -8.45
C GLN A 320 -7.70 -11.15 -8.53
N LEU A 321 -7.77 -11.78 -9.70
CA LEU A 321 -8.48 -13.06 -9.83
C LEU A 321 -7.79 -14.19 -9.08
N LEU A 322 -6.46 -14.26 -9.08
CA LEU A 322 -5.71 -15.22 -8.26
C LEU A 322 -5.98 -15.01 -6.77
N LEU A 323 -6.08 -13.76 -6.32
CA LEU A 323 -6.45 -13.46 -4.94
C LEU A 323 -7.89 -13.89 -4.63
N LEU A 324 -8.85 -13.55 -5.50
CA LEU A 324 -10.24 -13.98 -5.30
C LEU A 324 -10.39 -15.50 -5.31
N ALA A 325 -9.60 -16.22 -6.10
CA ALA A 325 -9.57 -17.68 -6.12
C ALA A 325 -9.06 -18.30 -4.79
N THR A 326 -8.41 -17.53 -3.92
CA THR A 326 -8.10 -17.99 -2.55
C THR A 326 -9.27 -17.79 -1.58
N ILE A 327 -10.31 -17.07 -1.99
CA ILE A 327 -11.49 -16.72 -1.20
C ILE A 327 -12.71 -17.55 -1.64
N ASP A 328 -12.86 -17.76 -2.94
CA ASP A 328 -13.97 -18.49 -3.57
C ASP A 328 -13.38 -19.60 -4.45
N ASP A 329 -13.66 -20.86 -4.11
CA ASP A 329 -13.14 -22.06 -4.76
C ASP A 329 -13.65 -22.29 -6.19
N ASP A 330 -14.45 -21.36 -6.74
CA ASP A 330 -15.00 -21.52 -8.09
C ASP A 330 -13.88 -21.65 -9.13
N PRO A 331 -13.78 -22.77 -9.85
CA PRO A 331 -12.71 -23.01 -10.82
C PRO A 331 -12.68 -22.00 -11.96
N LEU A 332 -13.79 -21.27 -12.21
CA LEU A 332 -13.84 -20.21 -13.20
C LEU A 332 -12.80 -19.11 -12.93
N LEU A 333 -12.59 -18.73 -11.67
CA LEU A 333 -11.63 -17.70 -11.28
C LEU A 333 -10.20 -18.12 -11.60
N THR A 334 -9.81 -19.32 -11.14
CA THR A 334 -8.47 -19.86 -11.39
C THR A 334 -8.21 -20.08 -12.88
N GLN A 335 -9.15 -20.71 -13.59
CA GLN A 335 -9.01 -20.98 -15.02
C GLN A 335 -8.90 -19.70 -15.84
N THR A 336 -9.69 -18.66 -15.51
CA THR A 336 -9.61 -17.37 -16.18
C THR A 336 -8.30 -16.65 -15.86
N ALA A 337 -7.87 -16.65 -14.59
CA ALA A 337 -6.60 -16.04 -14.20
C ALA A 337 -5.41 -16.70 -14.94
N GLU A 338 -5.35 -18.04 -14.99
CA GLU A 338 -4.26 -18.75 -15.68
C GLU A 338 -4.31 -18.54 -17.22
N ARG A 339 -5.50 -18.45 -17.81
CA ARG A 339 -5.66 -18.10 -19.21
C ARG A 339 -5.14 -16.69 -19.48
N TRP A 340 -5.55 -15.68 -18.71
CA TRP A 340 -5.11 -14.29 -18.85
C TRP A 340 -3.60 -14.13 -18.55
N LYS A 341 -3.08 -14.84 -17.57
CA LYS A 341 -1.63 -14.92 -17.31
C LYS A 341 -0.88 -15.48 -18.53
N GLY A 342 -1.48 -16.47 -19.20
CA GLY A 342 -0.93 -17.00 -20.46
C GLY A 342 -0.76 -15.93 -21.54
N TYR A 343 -1.67 -14.96 -21.65
CA TYR A 343 -1.58 -13.85 -22.60
C TYR A 343 -0.35 -12.97 -22.36
N MET A 344 0.07 -12.80 -21.09
CA MET A 344 1.31 -12.07 -20.75
C MET A 344 2.57 -12.75 -21.33
N PHE A 345 2.50 -14.05 -21.63
CA PHE A 345 3.56 -14.83 -22.25
C PHE A 345 3.31 -15.13 -23.74
N GLY A 346 2.47 -14.35 -24.39
CA GLY A 346 2.21 -14.45 -25.83
C GLY A 346 1.23 -15.54 -26.25
N LYS A 347 0.62 -16.28 -25.32
CA LYS A 347 -0.46 -17.20 -25.68
C LYS A 347 -1.67 -16.42 -26.23
N ARG A 348 -2.48 -17.07 -27.04
CA ARG A 348 -3.72 -16.53 -27.61
C ARG A 348 -4.83 -17.55 -27.46
N ALA A 349 -6.07 -17.10 -27.40
CA ALA A 349 -7.21 -17.99 -27.53
C ALA A 349 -7.24 -18.64 -28.92
N LYS A 350 -7.70 -19.89 -28.99
CA LYS A 350 -7.61 -20.67 -30.23
C LYS A 350 -8.46 -20.15 -31.41
N HIS A 351 -9.36 -19.20 -31.15
CA HIS A 351 -10.36 -18.71 -32.11
C HIS A 351 -10.34 -17.20 -32.27
N ASN A 352 -9.22 -16.54 -31.90
CA ASN A 352 -9.03 -15.11 -32.11
C ASN A 352 -8.03 -14.84 -33.21
#